data_24e25cc3ffb44600cccfa5da9402cdf5
#
_entry.id   24e25cc3ffb44600cccfa5da9402cdf5
#
_cell.length_a   1.000
_cell.length_b   1.000
_cell.length_c   1.000
_cell.angle_alpha   90.00
_cell.angle_beta   90.00
_cell.angle_gamma   90.00
#
_symmetry.space_group_name_H-M   'P 1'
#
loop_
_entity.id
_entity.type
_entity.pdbx_description
1 polymer ?
#
loop_
_entity_poly.entity_id
_entity_poly.type
_entity_poly.pdbx_seq_one_letter_code
_entity_poly.pdbx_strand_id
1 'polypeptide(L)'
;MNRNYIVLLMEGSTDKTNILYQFYMNPLSRFEEELYKDEVLEKVSELVVNLLMNTSIEEILDIIELHKTEIEEITTSNIPQFSSIEDLDKIPAIVETNRNCDYTLIGYYFNKDANSEAQRKYGENHYKADVQLGLVKEGEPYEITAIGRIYMNLPEEDKSNLKAKLCLRVPIIQYNLTFARRDKMDGMKILRTLLKESTAIRRRSSIKNMIRHTLKYADKATCDLINNNISWE
;
A
#
# COMPACT_ATOMS: atom_id res chain seq x y z
N MET A 1 0.94 -3.14 25.16
CA MET A 1 2.16 -2.52 24.62
C MET A 1 2.20 -2.79 23.13
N ASN A 2 2.01 -1.76 22.33
CA ASN A 2 2.16 -1.91 20.87
C ASN A 2 3.65 -1.99 20.55
N ARG A 3 4.15 -3.20 20.29
CA ARG A 3 5.49 -3.40 19.74
C ARG A 3 5.36 -3.43 18.23
N ASN A 4 6.06 -2.54 17.54
CA ASN A 4 6.10 -2.60 16.09
C ASN A 4 6.92 -3.81 15.61
N TYR A 5 6.77 -4.17 14.34
CA TYR A 5 7.41 -5.35 13.77
C TYR A 5 8.95 -5.31 13.82
N ILE A 6 9.55 -4.11 13.80
CA ILE A 6 11.02 -3.95 13.93
C ILE A 6 11.49 -4.45 15.30
N VAL A 7 10.81 -4.02 16.37
CA VAL A 7 11.17 -4.45 17.73
C VAL A 7 11.04 -5.97 17.86
N LEU A 8 9.96 -6.57 17.35
CA LEU A 8 9.75 -8.01 17.38
C LEU A 8 10.88 -8.76 16.66
N LEU A 9 11.27 -8.31 15.47
CA LEU A 9 12.35 -8.93 14.70
C LEU A 9 13.73 -8.74 15.35
N MET A 10 14.00 -7.57 15.94
CA MET A 10 15.24 -7.30 16.65
C MET A 10 15.37 -8.15 17.93
N GLU A 11 14.27 -8.46 18.59
CA GLU A 11 14.20 -9.37 19.74
C GLU A 11 14.25 -10.85 19.34
N GLY A 12 14.39 -11.17 18.04
CA GLY A 12 14.45 -12.54 17.54
C GLY A 12 13.11 -13.27 17.58
N SER A 13 11.99 -12.54 17.56
CA SER A 13 10.65 -13.17 17.51
C SER A 13 10.49 -13.98 16.23
N THR A 14 9.94 -15.19 16.38
CA THR A 14 9.50 -16.06 15.27
C THR A 14 7.98 -16.07 15.11
N ASP A 15 7.26 -15.25 15.86
CA ASP A 15 5.80 -15.13 15.79
C ASP A 15 5.40 -14.36 14.51
N LYS A 16 5.26 -15.11 13.42
CA LYS A 16 4.86 -14.62 12.11
C LYS A 16 3.56 -13.80 12.18
N THR A 17 2.56 -14.28 12.90
CA THR A 17 1.25 -13.65 13.00
C THR A 17 1.35 -12.28 13.62
N ASN A 18 2.08 -12.16 14.75
CA ASN A 18 2.25 -10.90 15.43
C ASN A 18 3.11 -9.90 14.62
N ILE A 19 4.18 -10.37 13.99
CA ILE A 19 5.03 -9.53 13.12
C ILE A 19 4.21 -8.94 11.97
N LEU A 20 3.45 -9.76 11.24
CA LEU A 20 2.61 -9.30 10.14
C LEU A 20 1.46 -8.41 10.62
N TYR A 21 0.82 -8.75 11.74
CA TYR A 21 -0.18 -7.88 12.35
C TYR A 21 0.38 -6.48 12.61
N GLN A 22 1.55 -6.37 13.26
CA GLN A 22 2.18 -5.08 13.53
C GLN A 22 2.58 -4.35 12.23
N PHE A 23 3.07 -5.08 11.23
CA PHE A 23 3.43 -4.50 9.93
C PHE A 23 2.24 -3.87 9.21
N TYR A 24 1.07 -4.52 9.23
CA TYR A 24 -0.14 -4.01 8.56
C TYR A 24 -0.88 -2.95 9.36
N MET A 25 -0.92 -3.08 10.68
CA MET A 25 -1.68 -2.18 11.55
C MET A 25 -0.86 -0.98 12.04
N ASN A 26 0.45 -1.13 12.17
CA ASN A 26 1.35 -0.08 12.67
C ASN A 26 2.56 0.09 11.73
N PRO A 27 2.36 0.59 10.51
CA PRO A 27 3.47 0.90 9.63
C PRO A 27 4.35 1.99 10.27
N LEU A 28 5.67 1.90 10.04
CA LEU A 28 6.60 2.92 10.52
C LEU A 28 6.28 4.28 9.91
N SER A 29 6.23 5.29 10.76
CA SER A 29 6.29 6.68 10.33
C SER A 29 7.74 7.06 9.97
N ARG A 30 7.90 8.16 9.21
CA ARG A 30 9.22 8.71 8.93
C ARG A 30 10.01 9.01 10.21
N PHE A 31 9.35 9.56 11.23
CA PHE A 31 9.99 9.87 12.52
C PHE A 31 10.56 8.60 13.19
N GLU A 32 9.83 7.49 13.13
CA GLU A 32 10.32 6.22 13.67
C GLU A 32 11.47 5.66 12.83
N GLU A 33 11.44 5.79 11.49
CA GLU A 33 12.54 5.39 10.62
C GLU A 33 13.83 6.15 10.95
N GLU A 34 13.77 7.42 11.29
CA GLU A 34 14.93 8.23 11.69
C GLU A 34 15.58 7.76 13.00
N LEU A 35 14.87 7.01 13.83
CA LEU A 35 15.40 6.46 15.09
C LEU A 35 16.27 5.19 14.87
N TYR A 36 16.13 4.54 13.74
CA TYR A 36 16.86 3.31 13.45
C TYR A 36 18.01 3.59 12.46
N LYS A 37 19.13 2.90 12.66
CA LYS A 37 20.24 2.93 11.70
C LYS A 37 19.83 2.26 10.40
N ASP A 38 20.31 2.77 9.26
CA ASP A 38 20.00 2.23 7.92
C ASP A 38 20.25 0.73 7.82
N GLU A 39 21.36 0.23 8.37
CA GLU A 39 21.68 -1.21 8.40
C GLU A 39 20.62 -2.07 9.11
N VAL A 40 20.01 -1.53 10.17
CA VAL A 40 18.93 -2.21 10.89
C VAL A 40 17.68 -2.23 10.04
N LEU A 41 17.32 -1.09 9.43
CA LEU A 41 16.15 -0.99 8.56
C LEU A 41 16.27 -1.91 7.34
N GLU A 42 17.44 -1.98 6.71
CA GLU A 42 17.68 -2.88 5.57
C GLU A 42 17.49 -4.35 5.96
N LYS A 43 18.18 -4.79 7.01
CA LYS A 43 18.09 -6.17 7.48
C LYS A 43 16.66 -6.56 7.90
N VAL A 44 15.98 -5.69 8.62
CA VAL A 44 14.59 -5.92 9.04
C VAL A 44 13.65 -5.95 7.83
N SER A 45 13.88 -5.07 6.86
CA SER A 45 13.06 -5.03 5.63
C SER A 45 13.23 -6.28 4.79
N GLU A 46 14.45 -6.83 4.69
CA GLU A 46 14.69 -8.14 4.05
C GLU A 46 13.90 -9.26 4.73
N LEU A 47 13.92 -9.30 6.06
CA LEU A 47 13.17 -10.30 6.82
C LEU A 47 11.65 -10.15 6.62
N VAL A 48 11.13 -8.91 6.62
CA VAL A 48 9.70 -8.63 6.36
C VAL A 48 9.32 -9.02 4.94
N VAL A 49 10.12 -8.65 3.94
CA VAL A 49 9.84 -9.03 2.53
C VAL A 49 9.84 -10.55 2.38
N ASN A 50 10.83 -11.24 2.94
CA ASN A 50 10.86 -12.71 2.93
C ASN A 50 9.62 -13.31 3.59
N LEU A 51 9.18 -12.75 4.72
CA LEU A 51 7.98 -13.20 5.41
C LEU A 51 6.73 -12.99 4.56
N LEU A 52 6.58 -11.81 3.93
CA LEU A 52 5.49 -11.50 3.03
C LEU A 52 5.48 -12.43 1.81
N MET A 53 6.62 -12.66 1.16
CA MET A 53 6.71 -13.54 -0.02
C MET A 53 6.27 -14.98 0.29
N ASN A 54 6.50 -15.45 1.52
CA ASN A 54 6.14 -16.80 1.98
C ASN A 54 4.77 -16.87 2.69
N THR A 55 3.94 -15.82 2.61
CA THR A 55 2.60 -15.78 3.23
C THR A 55 1.56 -15.59 2.14
N SER A 56 0.48 -16.36 2.15
CA SER A 56 -0.62 -16.22 1.20
C SER A 56 -1.45 -14.95 1.46
N ILE A 57 -2.23 -14.53 0.47
CA ILE A 57 -3.18 -13.41 0.63
C ILE A 57 -4.22 -13.76 1.70
N GLU A 58 -4.68 -15.00 1.74
CA GLU A 58 -5.68 -15.51 2.68
C GLU A 58 -5.17 -15.40 4.12
N GLU A 59 -3.95 -15.90 4.39
CA GLU A 59 -3.32 -15.78 5.72
C GLU A 59 -3.16 -14.31 6.15
N ILE A 60 -2.80 -13.41 5.22
CA ILE A 60 -2.69 -11.99 5.53
C ILE A 60 -4.07 -11.40 5.85
N LEU A 61 -5.11 -11.75 5.07
CA LEU A 61 -6.47 -11.30 5.34
C LEU A 61 -6.98 -11.81 6.69
N ASP A 62 -6.67 -13.06 7.07
CA ASP A 62 -7.01 -13.60 8.38
C ASP A 62 -6.37 -12.80 9.52
N ILE A 63 -5.09 -12.42 9.35
CA ILE A 63 -4.36 -11.59 10.33
C ILE A 63 -4.99 -10.18 10.44
N ILE A 64 -5.34 -9.56 9.30
CA ILE A 64 -5.98 -8.24 9.27
C ILE A 64 -7.36 -8.30 9.94
N GLU A 65 -8.12 -9.37 9.75
CA GLU A 65 -9.44 -9.56 10.36
C GLU A 65 -9.43 -9.62 11.90
N LEU A 66 -8.28 -9.90 12.53
CA LEU A 66 -8.15 -9.85 13.99
C LEU A 66 -8.40 -8.43 14.56
N HIS A 67 -8.13 -7.39 13.76
CA HIS A 67 -8.33 -5.99 14.19
C HIS A 67 -9.70 -5.44 13.79
N LYS A 68 -10.29 -5.87 12.68
CA LYS A 68 -11.54 -5.33 12.13
C LYS A 68 -11.46 -3.82 11.89
N THR A 69 -10.69 -3.39 10.90
CA THR A 69 -10.65 -1.98 10.47
C THR A 69 -12.08 -1.45 10.30
N GLU A 70 -12.46 -0.47 11.12
CA GLU A 70 -13.78 0.16 11.04
C GLU A 70 -13.76 1.29 9.99
N ILE A 71 -14.91 1.55 9.36
CA ILE A 71 -15.00 2.56 8.30
C ILE A 71 -14.70 3.97 8.81
N GLU A 72 -15.00 4.24 10.07
CA GLU A 72 -14.77 5.50 10.78
C GLU A 72 -13.28 5.82 10.96
N GLU A 73 -12.43 4.80 10.91
CA GLU A 73 -10.97 4.95 11.00
C GLU A 73 -10.36 5.35 9.66
N ILE A 74 -11.11 5.27 8.55
CA ILE A 74 -10.64 5.57 7.21
C ILE A 74 -10.79 7.05 6.92
N THR A 75 -9.67 7.77 6.85
CA THR A 75 -9.64 9.17 6.46
C THR A 75 -9.55 9.34 4.95
N THR A 76 -9.85 10.54 4.45
CA THR A 76 -9.74 10.84 3.01
C THR A 76 -8.31 10.68 2.47
N SER A 77 -7.29 10.85 3.32
CA SER A 77 -5.88 10.63 2.98
C SER A 77 -5.52 9.15 2.80
N ASN A 78 -6.27 8.25 3.43
CA ASN A 78 -6.09 6.79 3.30
C ASN A 78 -6.72 6.20 2.03
N ILE A 79 -7.34 7.03 1.19
CA ILE A 79 -7.97 6.59 -0.06
C ILE A 79 -7.09 7.03 -1.23
N PRO A 80 -6.31 6.11 -1.85
CA PRO A 80 -5.35 6.46 -2.89
C PRO A 80 -6.01 6.96 -4.17
N GLN A 81 -5.24 7.73 -4.95
CA GLN A 81 -5.62 8.17 -6.30
C GLN A 81 -4.41 8.04 -7.21
N PHE A 82 -4.52 7.25 -8.25
CA PHE A 82 -3.51 7.05 -9.30
C PHE A 82 -4.19 6.58 -10.60
N SER A 83 -3.49 6.67 -11.73
CA SER A 83 -4.03 6.27 -13.03
C SER A 83 -3.96 4.76 -13.25
N SER A 84 -2.78 4.17 -13.05
CA SER A 84 -2.50 2.75 -13.22
C SER A 84 -1.66 2.24 -12.06
N ILE A 85 -1.88 0.99 -11.65
CA ILE A 85 -1.09 0.37 -10.58
C ILE A 85 0.36 0.09 -11.02
N GLU A 86 0.59 -0.04 -12.32
CA GLU A 86 1.91 -0.19 -12.94
C GLU A 86 2.71 1.13 -12.88
N ASP A 87 2.03 2.28 -12.82
CA ASP A 87 2.70 3.58 -12.68
C ASP A 87 3.37 3.73 -11.31
N LEU A 88 2.85 3.07 -10.28
CA LEU A 88 3.45 3.07 -8.94
C LEU A 88 4.86 2.43 -8.96
N ASP A 89 5.13 1.49 -9.85
CA ASP A 89 6.46 0.85 -9.97
C ASP A 89 7.57 1.84 -10.37
N LYS A 90 7.20 2.97 -10.96
CA LYS A 90 8.15 3.99 -11.44
C LYS A 90 8.58 4.98 -10.36
N ILE A 91 7.73 5.19 -9.34
CA ILE A 91 7.96 6.22 -8.32
C ILE A 91 9.26 5.99 -7.54
N PRO A 92 9.55 4.78 -6.99
CA PRO A 92 10.79 4.54 -6.28
C PRO A 92 12.03 4.85 -7.11
N ALA A 93 12.03 4.46 -8.40
CA ALA A 93 13.16 4.73 -9.30
C ALA A 93 13.33 6.23 -9.60
N ILE A 94 12.23 6.98 -9.79
CA ILE A 94 12.26 8.43 -10.01
C ILE A 94 12.85 9.12 -8.77
N VAL A 95 12.41 8.73 -7.58
CA VAL A 95 12.87 9.30 -6.30
C VAL A 95 14.35 9.01 -6.08
N GLU A 96 14.79 7.77 -6.29
CA GLU A 96 16.18 7.33 -6.09
C GLU A 96 17.15 8.04 -7.03
N THR A 97 16.75 8.27 -8.27
CA THR A 97 17.63 8.87 -9.29
C THR A 97 17.68 10.39 -9.25
N ASN A 98 16.79 11.05 -8.53
CA ASN A 98 16.66 12.52 -8.53
C ASN A 98 16.80 13.10 -7.12
N ARG A 99 17.98 13.62 -6.78
CA ARG A 99 18.28 14.22 -5.44
C ARG A 99 17.35 15.36 -5.03
N ASN A 100 16.81 16.11 -5.99
CA ASN A 100 15.88 17.23 -5.76
C ASN A 100 14.48 16.85 -6.26
N CYS A 101 14.07 15.63 -6.00
CA CYS A 101 12.75 15.15 -6.39
C CYS A 101 11.65 15.97 -5.71
N ASP A 102 10.63 16.36 -6.47
CA ASP A 102 9.39 16.96 -5.98
C ASP A 102 8.19 16.38 -6.74
N TYR A 103 6.99 16.72 -6.31
CA TYR A 103 5.78 16.26 -6.98
C TYR A 103 5.68 16.69 -8.45
N THR A 104 6.22 17.87 -8.80
CA THR A 104 6.18 18.38 -10.18
C THR A 104 7.07 17.53 -11.07
N LEU A 105 8.26 17.20 -10.60
CA LEU A 105 9.19 16.33 -11.33
C LEU A 105 8.60 14.93 -11.50
N ILE A 106 8.04 14.34 -10.44
CA ILE A 106 7.36 13.03 -10.52
C ILE A 106 6.26 13.09 -11.57
N GLY A 107 5.38 14.09 -11.52
CA GLY A 107 4.29 14.23 -12.48
C GLY A 107 4.76 14.47 -13.92
N TYR A 108 5.88 15.15 -14.12
CA TYR A 108 6.50 15.34 -15.43
C TYR A 108 6.89 14.00 -16.08
N TYR A 109 7.40 13.04 -15.32
CA TYR A 109 7.72 11.70 -15.85
C TYR A 109 6.50 10.95 -16.41
N PHE A 110 5.30 11.26 -15.92
CA PHE A 110 4.06 10.64 -16.39
C PHE A 110 3.35 11.43 -17.49
N ASN A 111 3.42 12.75 -17.44
CA ASN A 111 2.75 13.61 -18.42
C ASN A 111 3.58 14.87 -18.68
N LYS A 112 4.48 14.79 -19.66
CA LYS A 112 5.40 15.86 -20.04
C LYS A 112 4.69 17.08 -20.59
N ASP A 113 3.54 16.90 -21.24
CA ASP A 113 2.80 17.95 -21.93
C ASP A 113 1.82 18.71 -21.01
N ALA A 114 1.60 18.23 -19.79
CA ALA A 114 0.75 18.90 -18.82
C ALA A 114 1.43 20.16 -18.27
N ASN A 115 0.63 21.15 -17.85
CA ASN A 115 1.18 22.29 -17.12
C ASN A 115 1.70 21.89 -15.73
N SER A 116 2.55 22.73 -15.14
CA SER A 116 3.24 22.47 -13.87
C SER A 116 2.28 22.16 -12.71
N GLU A 117 1.11 22.80 -12.63
CA GLU A 117 0.12 22.54 -11.58
C GLU A 117 -0.51 21.15 -11.73
N ALA A 118 -0.85 20.74 -12.94
CA ALA A 118 -1.37 19.41 -13.23
C ALA A 118 -0.30 18.35 -12.98
N GLN A 119 0.96 18.59 -13.38
CA GLN A 119 2.09 17.70 -13.08
C GLN A 119 2.26 17.54 -11.56
N ARG A 120 2.31 18.64 -10.80
CA ARG A 120 2.42 18.62 -9.35
C ARG A 120 1.30 17.79 -8.71
N LYS A 121 0.06 18.00 -9.14
CA LYS A 121 -1.10 17.27 -8.59
C LYS A 121 -1.07 15.79 -8.94
N TYR A 122 -0.64 15.46 -10.14
CA TYR A 122 -0.49 14.07 -10.59
C TYR A 122 0.61 13.36 -9.79
N GLY A 123 1.78 13.98 -9.68
CA GLY A 123 2.90 13.44 -8.90
C GLY A 123 2.56 13.27 -7.42
N GLU A 124 1.89 14.25 -6.80
CA GLU A 124 1.42 14.18 -5.42
C GLU A 124 0.54 12.95 -5.18
N ASN A 125 -0.43 12.72 -6.07
CA ASN A 125 -1.37 11.59 -5.91
C ASN A 125 -0.66 10.24 -6.00
N HIS A 126 0.25 10.07 -6.97
CA HIS A 126 1.00 8.82 -7.15
C HIS A 126 2.00 8.59 -6.02
N TYR A 127 2.75 9.64 -5.63
CA TYR A 127 3.67 9.56 -4.51
C TYR A 127 2.97 9.14 -3.20
N LYS A 128 1.83 9.77 -2.89
CA LYS A 128 1.05 9.43 -1.70
C LYS A 128 0.51 8.00 -1.72
N ALA A 129 0.19 7.46 -2.90
CA ALA A 129 -0.18 6.05 -3.02
C ALA A 129 1.01 5.14 -2.67
N ASP A 130 2.22 5.48 -3.12
CA ASP A 130 3.43 4.71 -2.79
C ASP A 130 3.87 4.84 -1.34
N VAL A 131 3.63 5.98 -0.70
CA VAL A 131 3.76 6.11 0.77
C VAL A 131 2.87 5.09 1.47
N GLN A 132 1.62 4.93 1.03
CA GLN A 132 0.70 3.96 1.63
C GLN A 132 1.16 2.51 1.40
N LEU A 133 1.77 2.20 0.26
CA LEU A 133 2.41 0.91 0.01
C LEU A 133 3.69 0.71 0.85
N GLY A 134 4.30 1.80 1.33
CA GLY A 134 5.56 1.78 2.06
C GLY A 134 6.79 1.67 1.17
N LEU A 135 6.68 2.07 -0.10
CA LEU A 135 7.81 2.07 -1.04
C LEU A 135 8.65 3.35 -0.96
N VAL A 136 8.02 4.47 -0.60
CA VAL A 136 8.69 5.76 -0.38
C VAL A 136 8.30 6.35 0.98
N LYS A 137 9.16 7.21 1.54
CA LYS A 137 8.96 7.84 2.85
C LYS A 137 7.93 8.96 2.77
N GLU A 138 7.18 9.18 3.82
CA GLU A 138 6.26 10.31 3.93
C GLU A 138 7.04 11.63 4.14
N GLY A 139 6.63 12.68 3.46
CA GLY A 139 7.18 14.04 3.62
C GLY A 139 8.50 14.30 2.89
N GLU A 140 9.08 15.48 3.12
CA GLU A 140 10.33 15.92 2.52
C GLU A 140 11.53 15.68 3.45
N PRO A 141 12.72 15.38 2.91
CA PRO A 141 13.03 15.13 1.52
C PRO A 141 12.36 13.84 1.02
N TYR A 142 11.97 13.81 -0.27
CA TYR A 142 11.39 12.61 -0.87
C TYR A 142 12.46 11.53 -1.00
N GLU A 143 12.26 10.43 -0.31
CA GLU A 143 13.23 9.32 -0.20
C GLU A 143 12.55 7.98 -0.38
N ILE A 144 13.30 7.01 -0.86
CA ILE A 144 12.88 5.63 -0.94
C ILE A 144 13.04 4.94 0.43
N THR A 145 12.14 4.04 0.78
CA THR A 145 12.28 3.19 1.98
C THR A 145 13.23 2.01 1.74
N ALA A 146 13.64 1.33 2.80
CA ALA A 146 14.39 0.08 2.66
C ALA A 146 13.59 -1.00 1.91
N ILE A 147 12.28 -1.12 2.17
CA ILE A 147 11.38 -2.02 1.40
C ILE A 147 11.33 -1.59 -0.07
N GLY A 148 11.26 -0.29 -0.35
CA GLY A 148 11.27 0.23 -1.72
C GLY A 148 12.56 -0.11 -2.48
N ARG A 149 13.75 -0.02 -1.83
CA ARG A 149 15.03 -0.45 -2.43
C ARG A 149 15.04 -1.95 -2.76
N ILE A 150 14.56 -2.79 -1.84
CA ILE A 150 14.43 -4.23 -2.09
C ILE A 150 13.48 -4.47 -3.26
N TYR A 151 12.30 -3.83 -3.22
CA TYR A 151 11.28 -3.94 -4.27
C TYR A 151 11.82 -3.64 -5.66
N MET A 152 12.58 -2.55 -5.85
CA MET A 152 13.16 -2.20 -7.15
C MET A 152 14.09 -3.27 -7.72
N ASN A 153 14.76 -4.04 -6.87
CA ASN A 153 15.72 -5.05 -7.26
C ASN A 153 15.12 -6.46 -7.46
N LEU A 154 13.83 -6.65 -7.18
CA LEU A 154 13.16 -7.93 -7.40
C LEU A 154 12.89 -8.18 -8.89
N PRO A 155 12.82 -9.46 -9.32
CA PRO A 155 12.23 -9.83 -10.61
C PRO A 155 10.78 -9.32 -10.74
N GLU A 156 10.31 -9.07 -11.96
CA GLU A 156 8.99 -8.45 -12.20
C GLU A 156 7.82 -9.26 -11.62
N GLU A 157 7.89 -10.59 -11.63
CA GLU A 157 6.88 -11.45 -11.03
C GLU A 157 6.83 -11.28 -9.51
N ASP A 158 8.01 -11.25 -8.86
CA ASP A 158 8.14 -11.05 -7.42
C ASP A 158 7.73 -9.64 -7.00
N LYS A 159 8.06 -8.61 -7.79
CA LYS A 159 7.55 -7.24 -7.60
C LYS A 159 6.03 -7.23 -7.59
N SER A 160 5.42 -7.85 -8.59
CA SER A 160 3.98 -7.89 -8.73
C SER A 160 3.31 -8.61 -7.56
N ASN A 161 3.88 -9.74 -7.10
CA ASN A 161 3.42 -10.48 -5.92
C ASN A 161 3.57 -9.64 -4.64
N LEU A 162 4.75 -9.06 -4.40
CA LEU A 162 4.98 -8.21 -3.22
C LEU A 162 4.03 -7.00 -3.22
N LYS A 163 3.87 -6.33 -4.35
CA LYS A 163 2.93 -5.20 -4.50
C LYS A 163 1.49 -5.58 -4.14
N ALA A 164 1.03 -6.77 -4.55
CA ALA A 164 -0.29 -7.28 -4.19
C ALA A 164 -0.46 -7.35 -2.65
N LYS A 165 0.56 -7.79 -1.95
CA LYS A 165 0.57 -7.86 -0.48
C LYS A 165 0.70 -6.49 0.16
N LEU A 166 1.51 -5.59 -0.41
CA LEU A 166 1.62 -4.21 0.06
C LEU A 166 0.32 -3.40 -0.12
N CYS A 167 -0.51 -3.72 -1.13
CA CYS A 167 -1.84 -3.11 -1.26
C CYS A 167 -2.71 -3.33 -0.01
N LEU A 168 -2.50 -4.43 0.72
CA LEU A 168 -3.20 -4.71 1.98
C LEU A 168 -2.78 -3.81 3.16
N ARG A 169 -1.77 -2.94 3.00
CA ARG A 169 -1.46 -1.88 3.96
C ARG A 169 -2.42 -0.69 3.87
N VAL A 170 -3.16 -0.58 2.78
CA VAL A 170 -4.09 0.53 2.53
C VAL A 170 -5.40 0.28 3.26
N PRO A 171 -5.81 1.09 4.25
CA PRO A 171 -6.97 0.79 5.10
C PRO A 171 -8.28 0.55 4.35
N ILE A 172 -8.55 1.32 3.28
CA ILE A 172 -9.76 1.11 2.46
C ILE A 172 -9.72 -0.24 1.72
N ILE A 173 -8.54 -0.75 1.36
CA ILE A 173 -8.41 -2.08 0.74
C ILE A 173 -8.63 -3.17 1.79
N GLN A 174 -8.05 -3.04 2.99
CA GLN A 174 -8.31 -3.94 4.12
C GLN A 174 -9.81 -4.04 4.38
N TYR A 175 -10.48 -2.89 4.55
CA TYR A 175 -11.91 -2.84 4.81
C TYR A 175 -12.74 -3.53 3.72
N ASN A 176 -12.49 -3.19 2.44
CA ASN A 176 -13.26 -3.78 1.34
C ASN A 176 -13.06 -5.30 1.26
N LEU A 177 -11.83 -5.80 1.36
CA LEU A 177 -11.55 -7.22 1.20
C LEU A 177 -12.05 -8.05 2.40
N THR A 178 -11.84 -7.58 3.63
CA THR A 178 -12.30 -8.29 4.83
C THR A 178 -13.83 -8.28 4.95
N PHE A 179 -14.49 -7.16 4.58
CA PHE A 179 -15.95 -7.10 4.54
C PHE A 179 -16.53 -8.06 3.49
N ALA A 180 -15.98 -8.02 2.26
CA ALA A 180 -16.45 -8.84 1.15
C ALA A 180 -16.24 -10.35 1.36
N ARG A 181 -15.33 -10.75 2.23
CA ARG A 181 -15.22 -12.17 2.64
C ARG A 181 -16.42 -12.66 3.45
N ARG A 182 -17.19 -11.73 4.03
CA ARG A 182 -18.31 -12.05 4.94
C ARG A 182 -19.68 -11.75 4.37
N ASP A 183 -19.80 -10.65 3.63
CA ASP A 183 -21.08 -10.14 3.17
C ASP A 183 -20.96 -9.38 1.84
N LYS A 184 -22.10 -9.14 1.21
CA LYS A 184 -22.20 -8.32 -0.01
C LYS A 184 -22.02 -6.83 0.32
N MET A 185 -21.29 -6.13 -0.52
CA MET A 185 -21.07 -4.70 -0.38
C MET A 185 -21.09 -3.95 -1.71
N ASP A 186 -21.43 -2.68 -1.64
CA ASP A 186 -21.24 -1.72 -2.73
C ASP A 186 -20.07 -0.79 -2.38
N GLY A 187 -18.95 -0.97 -3.08
CA GLY A 187 -17.74 -0.18 -2.89
C GLY A 187 -17.94 1.31 -3.25
N MET A 188 -18.84 1.64 -4.20
CA MET A 188 -19.19 3.05 -4.46
C MET A 188 -19.94 3.68 -3.30
N LYS A 189 -20.90 2.97 -2.72
CA LYS A 189 -21.62 3.44 -1.54
C LYS A 189 -20.66 3.75 -0.40
N ILE A 190 -19.67 2.86 -0.15
CA ILE A 190 -18.63 3.09 0.86
C ILE A 190 -17.82 4.36 0.54
N LEU A 191 -17.35 4.52 -0.71
CA LEU A 191 -16.61 5.72 -1.08
C LEU A 191 -17.43 7.01 -0.94
N ARG A 192 -18.73 6.98 -1.20
CA ARG A 192 -19.65 8.12 -1.04
C ARG A 192 -19.87 8.50 0.43
N THR A 193 -19.74 7.58 1.38
CA THR A 193 -19.78 7.94 2.81
C THR A 193 -18.52 8.70 3.26
N LEU A 194 -17.38 8.46 2.61
CA LEU A 194 -16.09 9.03 2.97
C LEU A 194 -15.70 10.25 2.14
N LEU A 195 -16.23 10.41 0.94
CA LEU A 195 -15.81 11.38 -0.05
C LEU A 195 -16.99 12.08 -0.71
N LYS A 196 -16.75 13.31 -1.19
CA LYS A 196 -17.70 13.97 -2.12
C LYS A 196 -17.84 13.14 -3.40
N GLU A 197 -19.03 13.11 -4.01
CA GLU A 197 -19.38 12.30 -5.18
C GLU A 197 -18.31 12.35 -6.30
N SER A 198 -17.91 13.55 -6.72
CA SER A 198 -16.92 13.72 -7.79
C SER A 198 -15.55 13.14 -7.44
N THR A 199 -15.18 13.13 -6.16
CA THR A 199 -13.93 12.54 -5.67
C THR A 199 -14.06 11.02 -5.55
N ALA A 200 -15.19 10.51 -5.09
CA ALA A 200 -15.47 9.08 -5.03
C ALA A 200 -15.38 8.44 -6.42
N ILE A 201 -15.99 9.05 -7.44
CA ILE A 201 -15.93 8.60 -8.84
C ILE A 201 -14.47 8.53 -9.33
N ARG A 202 -13.66 9.54 -9.07
CA ARG A 202 -12.26 9.57 -9.51
C ARG A 202 -11.40 8.51 -8.81
N ARG A 203 -11.61 8.27 -7.51
CA ARG A 203 -10.81 7.31 -6.72
C ARG A 203 -11.26 5.86 -6.87
N ARG A 204 -12.47 5.63 -7.36
CA ARG A 204 -13.02 4.28 -7.60
C ARG A 204 -12.07 3.39 -8.40
N SER A 205 -11.52 3.91 -9.50
CA SER A 205 -10.62 3.13 -10.36
C SER A 205 -9.36 2.69 -9.63
N SER A 206 -8.76 3.55 -8.83
CA SER A 206 -7.55 3.23 -8.05
C SER A 206 -7.82 2.08 -7.06
N ILE A 207 -8.93 2.17 -6.32
CA ILE A 207 -9.33 1.12 -5.36
C ILE A 207 -9.60 -0.21 -6.09
N LYS A 208 -10.39 -0.17 -7.18
CA LYS A 208 -10.65 -1.37 -7.99
C LYS A 208 -9.37 -2.00 -8.53
N ASN A 209 -8.41 -1.19 -8.97
CA ASN A 209 -7.15 -1.68 -9.48
C ASN A 209 -6.31 -2.34 -8.39
N MET A 210 -6.23 -1.76 -7.19
CA MET A 210 -5.55 -2.39 -6.05
C MET A 210 -6.22 -3.72 -5.66
N ILE A 211 -7.53 -3.76 -5.51
CA ILE A 211 -8.27 -4.98 -5.18
C ILE A 211 -8.02 -6.06 -6.25
N ARG A 212 -8.18 -5.72 -7.52
CA ARG A 212 -7.93 -6.68 -8.62
C ARG A 212 -6.50 -7.19 -8.63
N HIS A 213 -5.53 -6.30 -8.37
CA HIS A 213 -4.13 -6.68 -8.31
C HIS A 213 -3.86 -7.63 -7.14
N THR A 214 -4.40 -7.36 -5.96
CA THR A 214 -4.30 -8.25 -4.79
C THR A 214 -4.92 -9.62 -5.08
N LEU A 215 -6.12 -9.67 -5.67
CA LEU A 215 -6.84 -10.90 -5.97
C LEU A 215 -6.17 -11.77 -7.05
N LYS A 216 -5.26 -11.25 -7.85
CA LYS A 216 -4.45 -12.08 -8.78
C LYS A 216 -3.55 -13.09 -8.07
N TYR A 217 -3.22 -12.83 -6.80
CA TYR A 217 -2.34 -13.64 -5.97
C TYR A 217 -3.09 -14.37 -4.84
N ALA A 218 -4.40 -14.22 -4.78
CA ALA A 218 -5.29 -15.00 -3.92
C ALA A 218 -5.64 -16.35 -4.56
N ASP A 219 -6.06 -17.31 -3.73
CA ASP A 219 -6.61 -18.56 -4.24
C ASP A 219 -7.93 -18.32 -4.99
N LYS A 220 -8.32 -19.30 -5.80
CA LYS A 220 -9.52 -19.19 -6.64
C LYS A 220 -10.80 -19.01 -5.79
N ALA A 221 -10.90 -19.69 -4.66
CA ALA A 221 -12.10 -19.64 -3.82
C ALA A 221 -12.27 -18.25 -3.20
N THR A 222 -11.19 -17.66 -2.66
CA THR A 222 -11.15 -16.30 -2.12
C THR A 222 -11.43 -15.26 -3.22
N CYS A 223 -10.82 -15.42 -4.39
CA CYS A 223 -11.03 -14.53 -5.53
C CYS A 223 -12.50 -14.53 -5.99
N ASP A 224 -13.09 -15.70 -6.18
CA ASP A 224 -14.48 -15.87 -6.62
C ASP A 224 -15.46 -15.31 -5.55
N LEU A 225 -15.24 -15.61 -4.27
CA LEU A 225 -16.05 -15.11 -3.16
C LEU A 225 -16.07 -13.58 -3.12
N ILE A 226 -14.91 -12.94 -3.13
CA ILE A 226 -14.80 -11.48 -3.05
C ILE A 226 -15.38 -10.82 -4.30
N ASN A 227 -15.10 -11.32 -5.50
CA ASN A 227 -15.65 -10.76 -6.74
C ASN A 227 -17.18 -10.88 -6.80
N ASN A 228 -17.77 -11.93 -6.23
CA ASN A 228 -19.22 -12.09 -6.15
C ASN A 228 -19.89 -11.18 -5.11
N ASN A 229 -19.12 -10.71 -4.13
CA ASN A 229 -19.61 -9.91 -3.02
C ASN A 229 -19.39 -8.41 -3.17
N ILE A 230 -18.41 -7.96 -4.01
CA ILE A 230 -18.18 -6.52 -4.24
C ILE A 230 -18.86 -6.06 -5.53
N SER A 231 -19.82 -5.13 -5.43
CA SER A 231 -20.32 -4.32 -6.54
C SER A 231 -19.68 -2.93 -6.53
N TRP A 232 -19.86 -2.18 -7.64
CA TRP A 232 -19.30 -0.83 -7.81
C TRP A 232 -20.30 0.06 -8.58
N GLU A 233 -21.56 0.02 -8.23
CA GLU A 233 -22.65 0.74 -8.89
C GLU A 233 -22.86 2.16 -8.33
#